data_6facc29c9167bc6d458b5d2591574d93
#
_entry.id   6facc29c9167bc6d458b5d2591574d93
#
_cell.length_a   1.000
_cell.length_b   1.000
_cell.length_c   1.000
_cell.angle_alpha   90.00
_cell.angle_beta   90.00
_cell.angle_gamma   90.00
#
_symmetry.space_group_name_H-M   'P 1'
#
loop_
_entity.id
_entity.type
_entity.pdbx_description
1 polymer ?
#
loop_
_entity_poly.entity_id
_entity_poly.type
_entity_poly.pdbx_seq_one_letter_code
_entity_poly.pdbx_strand_id
1 'polypeptide(L)'
;MRWLIGIFYLCIGLTACGFDSRQAPPKNYDMPIRFETLDWARQTSIYEVNVRQYTPAGTFRAFMAELPRLRDLGVGTLWFMPITPIAEKQRKGSLGSYYACSDYTSINAEFGTLADFQELVKKAHDLGMKVIIDWVANHTGWDHRWTREHPDYYLRDSTTGDFKIASGMDDIIELNFGNAALRKAMIDAMQFWVDECDIDGFRCDLAFWVELPFWREAREKLDAVKPLFWFGEYDELDKPEYAEVFDASYTWTWMHGAKDFYQHAGPLDSLLH
;
A
#
# COMPACT_ATOMS: atom_id res chain seq x y z
N MET A 1 59.42 -65.05 15.35
CA MET A 1 57.96 -64.96 15.04
C MET A 1 57.58 -63.46 15.04
N ARG A 2 57.63 -62.85 13.87
CA ARG A 2 57.33 -61.38 13.69
C ARG A 2 55.98 -61.22 13.04
N TRP A 3 55.06 -60.55 13.72
CA TRP A 3 53.74 -60.18 13.17
C TRP A 3 53.89 -58.81 12.51
N LEU A 4 53.60 -58.75 11.21
CA LEU A 4 53.49 -57.54 10.44
C LEU A 4 52.02 -57.08 10.54
N ILE A 5 51.79 -55.87 11.08
CA ILE A 5 50.55 -55.21 11.10
C ILE A 5 50.49 -54.33 9.83
N GLY A 6 49.61 -54.70 8.88
CA GLY A 6 49.32 -53.90 7.69
C GLY A 6 48.35 -52.84 8.05
N ILE A 7 48.72 -51.55 7.85
CA ILE A 7 47.84 -50.40 7.96
C ILE A 7 47.22 -50.19 6.58
N PHE A 8 45.89 -50.40 6.48
CA PHE A 8 45.09 -50.01 5.31
C PHE A 8 44.77 -48.51 5.39
N TYR A 9 45.35 -47.71 4.49
CA TYR A 9 44.89 -46.33 4.25
C TYR A 9 43.65 -46.36 3.38
N LEU A 10 42.51 -45.99 3.97
CA LEU A 10 41.27 -45.75 3.25
C LEU A 10 41.31 -44.31 2.71
N CYS A 11 41.63 -44.13 1.43
CA CYS A 11 41.48 -42.85 0.75
C CYS A 11 39.98 -42.58 0.54
N ILE A 12 39.37 -41.74 1.38
CA ILE A 12 38.05 -41.17 1.11
C ILE A 12 38.25 -40.05 0.09
N GLY A 13 37.91 -40.33 -1.16
CA GLY A 13 37.82 -39.30 -2.20
C GLY A 13 36.67 -38.36 -1.92
N LEU A 14 36.98 -37.17 -1.45
CA LEU A 14 36.05 -36.05 -1.45
C LEU A 14 35.88 -35.61 -2.91
N THR A 15 34.83 -36.09 -3.55
CA THR A 15 34.32 -35.47 -4.78
C THR A 15 33.76 -34.11 -4.37
N ALA A 16 34.55 -33.06 -4.65
CA ALA A 16 34.05 -31.69 -4.63
C ALA A 16 32.91 -31.60 -5.63
N CYS A 17 31.65 -31.46 -5.15
CA CYS A 17 30.55 -30.98 -5.97
C CYS A 17 30.96 -29.59 -6.47
N GLY A 18 31.34 -29.53 -7.74
CA GLY A 18 31.53 -28.24 -8.42
C GLY A 18 30.22 -27.47 -8.42
N PHE A 19 30.18 -26.42 -7.67
CA PHE A 19 29.14 -25.40 -7.82
C PHE A 19 29.30 -24.81 -9.22
N ASP A 20 28.34 -25.11 -10.12
CA ASP A 20 28.28 -24.47 -11.44
C ASP A 20 27.88 -23.00 -11.24
N SER A 21 28.89 -22.15 -11.25
CA SER A 21 28.75 -20.69 -11.07
C SER A 21 28.15 -19.97 -12.30
N ARG A 22 27.38 -20.67 -13.12
CA ARG A 22 26.65 -20.10 -14.24
C ARG A 22 25.20 -19.77 -13.88
N GLN A 23 24.95 -19.28 -12.65
CA GLN A 23 23.74 -18.52 -12.41
C GLN A 23 23.90 -17.18 -13.11
N ALA A 24 22.93 -16.85 -13.99
CA ALA A 24 22.85 -15.51 -14.54
C ALA A 24 22.88 -14.51 -13.37
N PRO A 25 23.65 -13.41 -13.48
CA PRO A 25 23.62 -12.39 -12.45
C PRO A 25 22.15 -11.98 -12.22
N PRO A 26 21.76 -11.69 -10.97
CA PRO A 26 20.43 -11.19 -10.69
C PRO A 26 20.18 -10.05 -11.69
N LYS A 27 19.01 -10.05 -12.34
CA LYS A 27 18.64 -8.95 -13.20
C LYS A 27 18.68 -7.71 -12.33
N ASN A 28 19.76 -6.92 -12.47
CA ASN A 28 19.82 -5.60 -11.90
C ASN A 28 18.71 -4.82 -12.59
N TYR A 29 17.58 -4.67 -11.94
CA TYR A 29 16.57 -3.71 -12.34
C TYR A 29 17.11 -2.33 -11.96
N ASP A 30 18.13 -1.86 -12.72
CA ASP A 30 18.55 -0.45 -12.70
C ASP A 30 17.43 0.39 -13.32
N MET A 31 16.27 0.39 -12.68
CA MET A 31 15.23 1.36 -12.97
C MET A 31 15.76 2.71 -12.46
N PRO A 32 15.78 3.74 -13.27
CA PRO A 32 16.20 5.05 -12.80
C PRO A 32 15.24 5.46 -11.66
N ILE A 33 15.75 5.50 -10.43
CA ILE A 33 15.03 6.06 -9.30
C ILE A 33 14.79 7.53 -9.66
N ARG A 34 13.56 7.85 -10.01
CA ARG A 34 13.17 9.21 -10.45
C ARG A 34 12.92 10.13 -9.24
N PHE A 35 12.58 9.55 -8.10
CA PHE A 35 12.24 10.26 -6.88
C PHE A 35 13.20 9.88 -5.75
N GLU A 36 13.51 10.86 -4.91
CA GLU A 36 14.38 10.63 -3.75
C GLU A 36 13.60 9.93 -2.65
N THR A 37 14.13 8.80 -2.16
CA THR A 37 13.52 8.06 -1.05
C THR A 37 13.83 8.78 0.26
N LEU A 38 12.83 8.96 1.11
CA LEU A 38 12.95 9.62 2.40
C LEU A 38 13.76 8.76 3.39
N ASP A 39 14.75 9.35 4.06
CA ASP A 39 15.63 8.62 4.98
C ASP A 39 14.84 7.93 6.11
N TRP A 40 13.83 8.58 6.67
CA TRP A 40 13.00 8.01 7.73
C TRP A 40 12.19 6.79 7.26
N ALA A 41 11.81 6.75 5.98
CA ALA A 41 11.02 5.65 5.41
C ALA A 41 11.82 4.34 5.32
N ARG A 42 13.16 4.43 5.16
CA ARG A 42 14.05 3.27 5.07
C ARG A 42 14.12 2.42 6.35
N GLN A 43 13.81 3.00 7.50
CA GLN A 43 13.95 2.37 8.81
C GLN A 43 12.66 2.40 9.63
N THR A 44 11.54 2.75 9.00
CA THR A 44 10.26 2.84 9.69
C THR A 44 9.60 1.47 9.82
N SER A 45 8.91 1.26 10.93
CA SER A 45 7.92 0.21 11.07
C SER A 45 6.54 0.79 10.78
N ILE A 46 5.72 0.08 10.00
CA ILE A 46 4.37 0.51 9.63
C ILE A 46 3.35 -0.25 10.50
N TYR A 47 2.43 0.50 11.12
CA TYR A 47 1.33 -0.06 11.88
C TYR A 47 0.00 0.34 11.25
N GLU A 48 -0.72 -0.64 10.71
CA GLU A 48 -2.04 -0.44 10.12
C GLU A 48 -3.11 -0.21 11.20
N VAL A 49 -3.91 0.84 11.02
CA VAL A 49 -4.92 1.28 11.99
C VAL A 49 -6.31 1.22 11.37
N ASN A 50 -7.14 0.30 11.86
CA ASN A 50 -8.58 0.34 11.63
C ASN A 50 -9.24 1.12 12.77
N VAL A 51 -9.57 2.39 12.54
CA VAL A 51 -10.11 3.29 13.58
C VAL A 51 -11.35 2.71 14.27
N ARG A 52 -12.30 2.18 13.48
CA ARG A 52 -13.55 1.60 14.00
C ARG A 52 -13.32 0.44 14.96
N GLN A 53 -12.29 -0.37 14.72
CA GLN A 53 -12.06 -1.61 15.44
C GLN A 53 -10.99 -1.50 16.54
N TYR A 54 -10.21 -0.42 16.53
CA TYR A 54 -9.06 -0.31 17.42
C TYR A 54 -9.44 -0.12 18.89
N THR A 55 -10.45 0.70 19.15
CA THR A 55 -10.98 0.94 20.49
C THR A 55 -12.49 0.66 20.54
N PRO A 56 -13.07 0.42 21.71
CA PRO A 56 -14.52 0.29 21.84
C PRO A 56 -15.32 1.50 21.32
N ALA A 57 -14.73 2.71 21.39
CA ALA A 57 -15.35 3.93 20.90
C ALA A 57 -15.20 4.11 19.37
N GLY A 58 -14.19 3.48 18.74
CA GLY A 58 -13.96 3.53 17.30
C GLY A 58 -13.69 4.93 16.75
N THR A 59 -13.08 5.83 17.51
CA THR A 59 -12.88 7.24 17.14
C THR A 59 -11.42 7.67 17.19
N PHE A 60 -11.07 8.74 16.45
CA PHE A 60 -9.74 9.36 16.49
C PHE A 60 -9.35 9.78 17.92
N ARG A 61 -10.27 10.36 18.68
CA ARG A 61 -10.02 10.79 20.06
C ARG A 61 -9.64 9.62 20.97
N ALA A 62 -10.34 8.50 20.83
CA ALA A 62 -10.02 7.32 21.61
C ALA A 62 -8.68 6.70 21.18
N PHE A 63 -8.39 6.67 19.87
CA PHE A 63 -7.11 6.19 19.34
C PHE A 63 -5.92 7.05 19.81
N MET A 64 -6.08 8.37 19.87
CA MET A 64 -5.01 9.28 20.33
C MET A 64 -4.43 8.92 21.71
N ALA A 65 -5.22 8.32 22.58
CA ALA A 65 -4.75 7.88 23.89
C ALA A 65 -3.72 6.73 23.80
N GLU A 66 -3.71 5.99 22.70
CA GLU A 66 -2.81 4.85 22.46
C GLU A 66 -1.48 5.24 21.81
N LEU A 67 -1.35 6.46 21.29
CA LEU A 67 -0.13 6.91 20.61
C LEU A 67 1.15 6.72 21.42
N PRO A 68 1.21 7.07 22.72
CA PRO A 68 2.41 6.85 23.54
C PRO A 68 2.81 5.38 23.62
N ARG A 69 1.82 4.47 23.75
CA ARG A 69 2.06 3.02 23.80
C ARG A 69 2.60 2.50 22.47
N LEU A 70 2.06 2.98 21.32
CA LEU A 70 2.53 2.59 20.00
C LEU A 70 3.95 3.08 19.74
N ARG A 71 4.26 4.32 20.12
CA ARG A 71 5.64 4.82 20.06
C ARG A 71 6.59 3.95 20.89
N ASP A 72 6.23 3.61 22.14
CA ASP A 72 7.06 2.79 23.02
C ASP A 72 7.22 1.35 22.49
N LEU A 73 6.25 0.86 21.70
CA LEU A 73 6.35 -0.41 20.94
C LEU A 73 7.35 -0.30 19.78
N GLY A 74 7.75 0.90 19.36
CA GLY A 74 8.66 1.12 18.25
C GLY A 74 7.96 1.38 16.91
N VAL A 75 6.67 1.78 16.92
CA VAL A 75 5.96 2.16 15.69
C VAL A 75 6.50 3.49 15.18
N GLY A 76 7.00 3.49 13.93
CA GLY A 76 7.51 4.67 13.26
C GLY A 76 6.45 5.37 12.39
N THR A 77 5.59 4.60 11.73
CA THR A 77 4.55 5.11 10.83
C THR A 77 3.20 4.49 11.14
N LEU A 78 2.19 5.33 11.28
CA LEU A 78 0.79 4.93 11.37
C LEU A 78 0.16 4.98 9.99
N TRP A 79 -0.36 3.86 9.50
CA TRP A 79 -1.14 3.79 8.28
C TRP A 79 -2.62 3.64 8.64
N PHE A 80 -3.40 4.70 8.43
CA PHE A 80 -4.84 4.66 8.64
C PHE A 80 -5.53 4.06 7.42
N MET A 81 -6.30 2.97 7.62
CA MET A 81 -7.29 2.49 6.65
C MET A 81 -8.21 3.65 6.24
N PRO A 82 -8.97 3.55 5.12
CA PRO A 82 -9.70 4.70 4.60
C PRO A 82 -10.55 5.39 5.68
N ILE A 83 -10.31 6.69 5.83
CA ILE A 83 -10.97 7.55 6.84
C ILE A 83 -12.09 8.40 6.25
N THR A 84 -12.32 8.28 4.96
CA THR A 84 -13.36 9.00 4.21
C THR A 84 -14.75 8.40 4.44
N PRO A 85 -15.84 9.14 4.19
CA PRO A 85 -17.20 8.62 4.32
C PRO A 85 -17.46 7.44 3.38
N ILE A 86 -18.23 6.46 3.88
CA ILE A 86 -18.59 5.26 3.13
C ILE A 86 -19.90 5.50 2.38
N ALA A 87 -19.97 5.09 1.12
CA ALA A 87 -21.15 5.13 0.29
C ALA A 87 -22.32 4.32 0.89
N GLU A 88 -23.55 4.78 0.67
CA GLU A 88 -24.76 4.09 1.12
C GLU A 88 -25.44 3.30 0.01
N LYS A 89 -25.39 3.82 -1.22
CA LYS A 89 -25.98 3.16 -2.38
C LYS A 89 -25.18 1.89 -2.72
N GLN A 90 -25.87 0.77 -2.87
CA GLN A 90 -25.29 -0.56 -3.14
C GLN A 90 -24.37 -1.08 -2.02
N ARG A 91 -24.48 -0.53 -0.81
CA ARG A 91 -23.67 -0.90 0.36
C ARG A 91 -23.80 -2.39 0.67
N LYS A 92 -22.66 -3.04 0.86
CA LYS A 92 -22.60 -4.43 1.36
C LYS A 92 -22.64 -4.46 2.88
N GLY A 93 -23.58 -5.23 3.43
CA GLY A 93 -23.80 -5.29 4.88
C GLY A 93 -24.30 -3.98 5.47
N SER A 94 -24.37 -3.90 6.78
CA SER A 94 -24.92 -2.73 7.50
C SER A 94 -23.96 -1.53 7.53
N LEU A 95 -22.66 -1.78 7.53
CA LEU A 95 -21.62 -0.73 7.69
C LEU A 95 -20.95 -0.31 6.37
N GLY A 96 -21.05 -1.13 5.33
CA GLY A 96 -20.38 -0.91 4.04
C GLY A 96 -18.86 -1.17 4.09
N SER A 97 -18.23 -1.03 2.94
CA SER A 97 -16.78 -1.13 2.78
C SER A 97 -16.11 0.22 3.00
N TYR A 98 -15.02 0.26 3.77
CA TYR A 98 -14.17 1.46 3.88
C TYR A 98 -13.65 1.94 2.53
N TYR A 99 -13.50 1.02 1.57
CA TYR A 99 -12.99 1.27 0.23
C TYR A 99 -14.06 1.78 -0.75
N ALA A 100 -15.33 1.84 -0.34
CA ALA A 100 -16.41 2.45 -1.13
C ALA A 100 -16.62 3.92 -0.72
N CYS A 101 -15.65 4.78 -1.08
CA CYS A 101 -15.64 6.20 -0.72
C CYS A 101 -16.82 6.96 -1.35
N SER A 102 -17.45 7.89 -0.60
CA SER A 102 -18.47 8.81 -1.10
C SER A 102 -18.02 10.28 -1.22
N ASP A 103 -16.92 10.66 -0.57
CA ASP A 103 -16.28 11.97 -0.69
C ASP A 103 -14.80 11.89 -0.28
N TYR A 104 -13.89 12.24 -1.19
CA TYR A 104 -12.44 12.17 -0.96
C TYR A 104 -11.90 13.20 0.02
N THR A 105 -12.63 14.29 0.30
CA THR A 105 -12.15 15.42 1.11
C THR A 105 -12.92 15.60 2.41
N SER A 106 -13.64 14.56 2.85
CA SER A 106 -14.41 14.56 4.09
C SER A 106 -13.96 13.42 5.00
N ILE A 107 -14.18 13.61 6.30
CA ILE A 107 -13.97 12.57 7.33
C ILE A 107 -15.26 11.75 7.49
N ASN A 108 -15.12 10.43 7.66
CA ASN A 108 -16.21 9.58 8.11
C ASN A 108 -16.65 10.04 9.53
N ALA A 109 -17.90 10.49 9.64
CA ALA A 109 -18.45 11.04 10.89
C ALA A 109 -18.41 10.04 12.06
N GLU A 110 -18.33 8.72 11.78
CA GLU A 110 -18.14 7.71 12.82
C GLU A 110 -16.81 7.88 13.59
N PHE A 111 -15.77 8.38 12.93
CA PHE A 111 -14.43 8.50 13.50
C PHE A 111 -14.20 9.82 14.23
N GLY A 112 -15.00 10.83 13.91
CA GLY A 112 -14.89 12.20 14.47
C GLY A 112 -14.94 13.27 13.40
N THR A 113 -14.22 14.34 13.61
CA THR A 113 -14.15 15.52 12.73
C THR A 113 -12.78 15.67 12.09
N LEU A 114 -12.66 16.54 11.07
CA LEU A 114 -11.38 16.92 10.48
C LEU A 114 -10.41 17.46 11.57
N ALA A 115 -10.93 18.29 12.48
CA ALA A 115 -10.12 18.82 13.59
C ALA A 115 -9.61 17.73 14.55
N ASP A 116 -10.39 16.67 14.77
CA ASP A 116 -9.93 15.53 15.56
C ASP A 116 -8.79 14.78 14.87
N PHE A 117 -8.84 14.63 13.54
CA PHE A 117 -7.78 13.99 12.77
C PHE A 117 -6.53 14.88 12.71
N GLN A 118 -6.67 16.19 12.51
CA GLN A 118 -5.56 17.16 12.57
C GLN A 118 -4.86 17.10 13.94
N GLU A 119 -5.62 17.06 15.04
CA GLU A 119 -5.05 16.92 16.39
C GLU A 119 -4.30 15.57 16.55
N LEU A 120 -4.84 14.49 16.00
CA LEU A 120 -4.20 13.17 16.01
C LEU A 120 -2.87 13.19 15.27
N VAL A 121 -2.83 13.73 14.04
CA VAL A 121 -1.61 13.83 13.23
C VAL A 121 -0.56 14.65 13.99
N LYS A 122 -0.96 15.83 14.52
CA LYS A 122 -0.05 16.65 15.30
C LYS A 122 0.54 15.89 16.50
N LYS A 123 -0.28 15.17 17.26
CA LYS A 123 0.18 14.38 18.41
C LYS A 123 1.11 13.24 18.01
N ALA A 124 0.84 12.58 16.87
CA ALA A 124 1.74 11.57 16.32
C ALA A 124 3.11 12.17 15.98
N HIS A 125 3.13 13.33 15.31
CA HIS A 125 4.36 14.07 15.01
C HIS A 125 5.11 14.52 16.29
N ASP A 126 4.42 15.02 17.28
CA ASP A 126 5.01 15.40 18.59
C ASP A 126 5.71 14.21 19.29
N LEU A 127 5.28 12.99 18.98
CA LEU A 127 5.88 11.74 19.45
C LEU A 127 6.92 11.14 18.48
N GLY A 128 7.23 11.82 17.38
CA GLY A 128 8.19 11.38 16.37
C GLY A 128 7.67 10.30 15.40
N MET A 129 6.36 10.03 15.39
CA MET A 129 5.72 9.10 14.45
C MET A 129 5.24 9.84 13.21
N LYS A 130 5.20 9.11 12.09
CA LYS A 130 4.66 9.56 10.80
C LYS A 130 3.24 9.05 10.58
N VAL A 131 2.47 9.76 9.76
CA VAL A 131 1.08 9.41 9.47
C VAL A 131 0.86 9.33 7.96
N ILE A 132 0.40 8.18 7.49
CA ILE A 132 -0.06 8.01 6.11
C ILE A 132 -1.52 7.55 6.10
N ILE A 133 -2.25 7.88 5.05
CA ILE A 133 -3.64 7.46 4.87
C ILE A 133 -3.77 6.51 3.69
N ASP A 134 -4.75 5.62 3.77
CA ASP A 134 -5.13 4.76 2.65
C ASP A 134 -5.82 5.59 1.57
N TRP A 135 -5.37 5.45 0.32
CA TRP A 135 -5.87 6.21 -0.82
C TRP A 135 -6.44 5.29 -1.88
N VAL A 136 -7.75 5.30 -2.02
CA VAL A 136 -8.50 4.45 -2.96
C VAL A 136 -8.72 5.21 -4.27
N ALA A 137 -7.73 5.16 -5.17
CA ALA A 137 -7.78 5.96 -6.40
C ALA A 137 -8.60 5.32 -7.53
N ASN A 138 -8.65 3.97 -7.61
CA ASN A 138 -9.23 3.28 -8.77
C ASN A 138 -10.75 3.43 -8.89
N HIS A 139 -11.46 3.55 -7.78
CA HIS A 139 -12.93 3.47 -7.74
C HIS A 139 -13.53 4.28 -6.61
N THR A 140 -14.86 4.47 -6.66
CA THR A 140 -15.65 5.06 -5.58
C THR A 140 -16.92 4.25 -5.34
N GLY A 141 -17.64 4.56 -4.27
CA GLY A 141 -19.01 4.09 -4.12
C GLY A 141 -19.99 4.78 -5.10
N TRP A 142 -21.19 4.23 -5.21
CA TRP A 142 -22.20 4.63 -6.20
C TRP A 142 -22.84 5.98 -5.97
N ASP A 143 -22.75 6.56 -4.80
CA ASP A 143 -23.28 7.87 -4.41
C ASP A 143 -22.20 8.90 -4.10
N HIS A 144 -20.94 8.62 -4.51
CA HIS A 144 -19.88 9.61 -4.48
C HIS A 144 -20.35 10.89 -5.19
N ARG A 145 -20.02 12.07 -4.63
CA ARG A 145 -20.49 13.35 -5.17
C ARG A 145 -20.18 13.53 -6.66
N TRP A 146 -19.04 13.01 -7.14
CA TRP A 146 -18.67 13.11 -8.55
C TRP A 146 -19.59 12.33 -9.49
N THR A 147 -20.36 11.34 -9.01
CA THR A 147 -21.34 10.64 -9.87
C THR A 147 -22.44 11.57 -10.39
N ARG A 148 -22.71 12.67 -9.68
CA ARG A 148 -23.69 13.70 -10.04
C ARG A 148 -23.04 14.93 -10.66
N GLU A 149 -21.91 15.39 -10.11
CA GLU A 149 -21.24 16.62 -10.53
C GLU A 149 -20.40 16.41 -11.80
N HIS A 150 -19.76 15.25 -11.93
CA HIS A 150 -18.84 14.89 -13.00
C HIS A 150 -19.01 13.43 -13.43
N PRO A 151 -20.16 13.04 -14.02
CA PRO A 151 -20.41 11.65 -14.40
C PRO A 151 -19.47 11.14 -15.50
N ASP A 152 -18.75 12.03 -16.18
CA ASP A 152 -17.69 11.76 -17.16
C ASP A 152 -16.35 11.31 -16.50
N TYR A 153 -16.23 11.43 -15.19
CA TYR A 153 -15.09 10.89 -14.44
C TYR A 153 -15.11 9.37 -14.30
N TYR A 154 -16.22 8.71 -14.70
CA TYR A 154 -16.41 7.28 -14.54
C TYR A 154 -16.40 6.55 -15.88
N LEU A 155 -15.85 5.33 -15.87
CA LEU A 155 -16.01 4.42 -16.99
C LEU A 155 -17.47 3.96 -17.11
N ARG A 156 -17.88 3.65 -18.34
CA ARG A 156 -19.22 3.13 -18.65
C ARG A 156 -19.12 1.68 -19.12
N ASP A 157 -20.07 0.88 -18.68
CA ASP A 157 -20.28 -0.44 -19.26
C ASP A 157 -20.80 -0.27 -20.69
N SER A 158 -20.13 -0.90 -21.65
CA SER A 158 -20.45 -0.75 -23.08
C SER A 158 -21.79 -1.38 -23.48
N THR A 159 -22.32 -2.28 -22.65
CA THR A 159 -23.56 -3.01 -22.92
C THR A 159 -24.78 -2.27 -22.35
N THR A 160 -24.67 -1.79 -21.10
CA THR A 160 -25.79 -1.17 -20.38
C THR A 160 -25.78 0.36 -20.43
N GLY A 161 -24.62 0.98 -20.64
CA GLY A 161 -24.44 2.42 -20.54
C GLY A 161 -24.34 2.95 -19.09
N ASP A 162 -24.51 2.06 -18.10
CA ASP A 162 -24.37 2.40 -16.69
C ASP A 162 -22.89 2.59 -16.29
N PHE A 163 -22.64 3.06 -15.07
CA PHE A 163 -21.28 3.10 -14.53
C PHE A 163 -20.71 1.68 -14.48
N LYS A 164 -19.46 1.54 -14.90
CA LYS A 164 -18.74 0.25 -14.89
C LYS A 164 -18.43 -0.16 -13.46
N ILE A 165 -18.88 -1.35 -13.08
CA ILE A 165 -18.53 -2.00 -11.80
C ILE A 165 -17.03 -2.32 -11.79
N ALA A 166 -16.34 -1.97 -10.71
CA ALA A 166 -14.93 -2.26 -10.57
C ALA A 166 -14.71 -3.74 -10.24
N SER A 167 -14.07 -4.47 -11.17
CA SER A 167 -13.64 -5.87 -10.96
C SER A 167 -14.70 -6.83 -10.39
N GLY A 168 -15.99 -6.65 -10.78
CA GLY A 168 -17.09 -7.48 -10.31
C GLY A 168 -17.55 -7.21 -8.87
N MET A 169 -17.03 -6.19 -8.22
CA MET A 169 -17.46 -5.71 -6.90
C MET A 169 -18.60 -4.70 -7.07
N ASP A 170 -19.84 -5.14 -6.90
CA ASP A 170 -21.05 -4.40 -7.24
C ASP A 170 -21.36 -3.18 -6.34
N ASP A 171 -20.61 -2.98 -5.26
CA ASP A 171 -20.69 -1.83 -4.35
C ASP A 171 -19.79 -0.66 -4.76
N ILE A 172 -18.94 -0.83 -5.80
CA ILE A 172 -18.01 0.19 -6.27
C ILE A 172 -17.98 0.34 -7.79
N ILE A 173 -17.67 1.55 -8.27
CA ILE A 173 -17.64 1.94 -9.68
C ILE A 173 -16.31 2.55 -10.08
N GLU A 174 -15.84 2.22 -11.27
CA GLU A 174 -14.50 2.48 -11.76
C GLU A 174 -14.34 3.89 -12.33
N LEU A 175 -13.24 4.55 -11.96
CA LEU A 175 -12.88 5.89 -12.43
C LEU A 175 -12.15 5.82 -13.78
N ASN A 176 -12.27 6.88 -14.58
CA ASN A 176 -11.70 7.01 -15.91
C ASN A 176 -10.45 7.89 -15.92
N PHE A 177 -9.29 7.32 -15.66
CA PHE A 177 -8.02 8.06 -15.67
C PHE A 177 -7.57 8.58 -17.05
N GLY A 178 -8.24 8.17 -18.14
CA GLY A 178 -8.13 8.83 -19.44
C GLY A 178 -8.65 10.29 -19.42
N ASN A 179 -9.51 10.64 -18.46
CA ASN A 179 -10.02 12.00 -18.30
C ASN A 179 -9.02 12.88 -17.51
N ALA A 180 -8.47 13.90 -18.18
CA ALA A 180 -7.50 14.81 -17.54
C ALA A 180 -8.10 15.64 -16.39
N ALA A 181 -9.41 15.95 -16.45
CA ALA A 181 -10.08 16.68 -15.36
C ALA A 181 -10.22 15.79 -14.11
N LEU A 182 -10.50 14.48 -14.28
CA LEU A 182 -10.45 13.54 -13.16
C LEU A 182 -9.06 13.48 -12.54
N ARG A 183 -7.99 13.31 -13.34
CA ARG A 183 -6.62 13.26 -12.79
C ARG A 183 -6.30 14.47 -11.93
N LYS A 184 -6.66 15.67 -12.46
CA LYS A 184 -6.47 16.90 -11.68
C LYS A 184 -7.29 16.88 -10.38
N ALA A 185 -8.58 16.54 -10.43
CA ALA A 185 -9.45 16.51 -9.27
C ALA A 185 -8.98 15.49 -8.21
N MET A 186 -8.43 14.36 -8.64
CA MET A 186 -7.86 13.34 -7.76
C MET A 186 -6.61 13.87 -7.05
N ILE A 187 -5.71 14.54 -7.78
CA ILE A 187 -4.51 15.15 -7.19
C ILE A 187 -4.89 16.29 -6.23
N ASP A 188 -5.85 17.14 -6.60
CA ASP A 188 -6.35 18.21 -5.73
C ASP A 188 -6.93 17.63 -4.41
N ALA A 189 -7.64 16.50 -4.50
CA ALA A 189 -8.16 15.80 -3.32
C ALA A 189 -7.06 15.19 -2.45
N MET A 190 -6.00 14.65 -3.05
CA MET A 190 -4.83 14.18 -2.31
C MET A 190 -4.11 15.35 -1.61
N GLN A 191 -3.91 16.45 -2.34
CA GLN A 191 -3.26 17.65 -1.81
C GLN A 191 -4.01 18.23 -0.62
N PHE A 192 -5.35 18.18 -0.61
CA PHE A 192 -6.16 18.61 0.53
C PHE A 192 -5.69 17.96 1.85
N TRP A 193 -5.39 16.67 1.87
CA TRP A 193 -4.93 15.98 3.08
C TRP A 193 -3.51 16.38 3.49
N VAL A 194 -2.65 16.68 2.53
CA VAL A 194 -1.30 17.20 2.80
C VAL A 194 -1.37 18.60 3.41
N ASP A 195 -2.16 19.49 2.80
CA ASP A 195 -2.28 20.89 3.22
C ASP A 195 -3.03 21.05 4.55
N GLU A 196 -4.17 20.35 4.70
CA GLU A 196 -5.04 20.52 5.86
C GLU A 196 -4.62 19.68 7.07
N CYS A 197 -4.02 18.51 6.84
CA CYS A 197 -3.73 17.56 7.91
C CYS A 197 -2.24 17.29 8.13
N ASP A 198 -1.36 17.82 7.27
CA ASP A 198 0.10 17.60 7.34
C ASP A 198 0.50 16.11 7.34
N ILE A 199 -0.26 15.25 6.64
CA ILE A 199 0.09 13.83 6.52
C ILE A 199 1.45 13.64 5.84
N ASP A 200 2.09 12.49 6.09
CA ASP A 200 3.44 12.19 5.58
C ASP A 200 3.46 11.27 4.36
N GLY A 201 2.30 10.90 3.85
CA GLY A 201 2.22 10.06 2.65
C GLY A 201 0.91 9.31 2.47
N PHE A 202 0.93 8.38 1.52
CA PHE A 202 -0.23 7.60 1.13
C PHE A 202 0.13 6.12 1.02
N ARG A 203 -0.78 5.26 1.46
CA ARG A 203 -0.85 3.88 1.00
C ARG A 203 -1.87 3.85 -0.14
N CYS A 204 -1.42 3.55 -1.35
CA CYS A 204 -2.25 3.58 -2.54
C CYS A 204 -2.86 2.20 -2.80
N ASP A 205 -4.18 2.11 -2.58
CA ASP A 205 -4.98 0.91 -2.78
C ASP A 205 -4.99 0.49 -4.25
N LEU A 206 -4.79 -0.82 -4.52
CA LEU A 206 -4.79 -1.40 -5.86
C LEU A 206 -4.01 -0.52 -6.86
N ALA A 207 -2.80 -0.08 -6.48
CA ALA A 207 -2.03 0.91 -7.23
C ALA A 207 -1.82 0.52 -8.71
N PHE A 208 -1.69 -0.77 -8.99
CA PHE A 208 -1.50 -1.31 -10.35
C PHE A 208 -2.77 -1.32 -11.22
N TRP A 209 -3.93 -0.97 -10.68
CA TRP A 209 -5.16 -0.77 -11.45
C TRP A 209 -5.31 0.67 -11.96
N VAL A 210 -4.48 1.57 -11.50
CA VAL A 210 -4.41 2.95 -11.99
C VAL A 210 -3.13 3.11 -12.79
N GLU A 211 -3.23 3.76 -13.95
CA GLU A 211 -2.11 3.89 -14.88
C GLU A 211 -0.91 4.62 -14.27
N LEU A 212 0.28 4.08 -14.46
CA LEU A 212 1.54 4.60 -13.95
C LEU A 212 1.76 6.10 -14.26
N PRO A 213 1.39 6.65 -15.45
CA PRO A 213 1.50 8.08 -15.73
C PRO A 213 0.74 8.98 -14.76
N PHE A 214 -0.40 8.52 -14.22
CA PHE A 214 -1.12 9.26 -13.19
C PHE A 214 -0.31 9.35 -11.88
N TRP A 215 0.25 8.22 -11.43
CA TRP A 215 1.06 8.19 -10.21
C TRP A 215 2.31 9.05 -10.30
N ARG A 216 2.96 9.08 -11.47
CA ARG A 216 4.08 9.99 -11.74
C ARG A 216 3.66 11.46 -11.60
N GLU A 217 2.55 11.83 -12.26
CA GLU A 217 2.00 13.19 -12.21
C GLU A 217 1.61 13.58 -10.77
N ALA A 218 0.96 12.68 -10.04
CA ALA A 218 0.54 12.90 -8.66
C ALA A 218 1.76 13.11 -7.75
N ARG A 219 2.77 12.23 -7.83
CA ARG A 219 3.98 12.33 -7.02
C ARG A 219 4.76 13.61 -7.33
N GLU A 220 4.99 13.94 -8.60
CA GLU A 220 5.67 15.18 -8.97
C GLU A 220 5.02 16.42 -8.36
N LYS A 221 3.70 16.50 -8.38
CA LYS A 221 2.96 17.65 -7.85
C LYS A 221 2.94 17.70 -6.33
N LEU A 222 2.71 16.57 -5.70
CA LEU A 222 2.55 16.52 -4.25
C LEU A 222 3.89 16.58 -3.52
N ASP A 223 4.95 15.94 -4.03
CA ASP A 223 6.30 16.05 -3.46
C ASP A 223 6.88 17.46 -3.60
N ALA A 224 6.38 18.28 -4.54
CA ALA A 224 6.72 19.69 -4.63
C ALA A 224 6.11 20.54 -3.50
N VAL A 225 5.03 20.08 -2.87
CA VAL A 225 4.41 20.69 -1.70
C VAL A 225 5.13 20.21 -0.42
N LYS A 226 5.25 18.90 -0.27
CA LYS A 226 5.91 18.22 0.85
C LYS A 226 6.43 16.88 0.37
N PRO A 227 7.70 16.51 0.62
CA PRO A 227 8.19 15.16 0.34
C PRO A 227 7.36 14.11 1.08
N LEU A 228 6.74 13.18 0.36
CA LEU A 228 5.79 12.20 0.87
C LEU A 228 6.31 10.77 0.71
N PHE A 229 5.87 9.89 1.60
CA PHE A 229 6.09 8.45 1.48
C PHE A 229 4.97 7.81 0.66
N TRP A 230 5.36 7.11 -0.41
CA TRP A 230 4.45 6.45 -1.34
C TRP A 230 4.53 4.94 -1.18
N PHE A 231 3.52 4.36 -0.56
CA PHE A 231 3.40 2.92 -0.35
C PHE A 231 2.33 2.36 -1.29
N GLY A 232 2.74 1.66 -2.34
CA GLY A 232 1.82 1.12 -3.35
C GLY A 232 1.37 -0.31 -3.05
N GLU A 233 0.08 -0.57 -3.20
CA GLU A 233 -0.43 -1.93 -3.20
C GLU A 233 -0.23 -2.56 -4.59
N TYR A 234 0.94 -3.15 -4.81
CA TYR A 234 1.33 -3.95 -5.97
C TYR A 234 2.47 -4.89 -5.56
N ASP A 235 2.73 -5.91 -6.37
CA ASP A 235 3.90 -6.77 -6.20
C ASP A 235 4.97 -6.35 -7.20
N GLU A 236 6.15 -5.98 -6.71
CA GLU A 236 7.24 -5.49 -7.55
C GLU A 236 7.75 -6.56 -8.53
N LEU A 237 7.67 -7.85 -8.17
CA LEU A 237 8.04 -8.94 -9.07
C LEU A 237 7.07 -9.10 -10.24
N ASP A 238 5.81 -8.70 -10.08
CA ASP A 238 4.78 -8.71 -11.14
C ASP A 238 4.72 -7.40 -11.92
N LYS A 239 4.91 -6.26 -11.24
CA LYS A 239 4.79 -4.90 -11.78
C LYS A 239 6.02 -4.03 -11.46
N PRO A 240 7.23 -4.43 -11.93
CA PRO A 240 8.47 -3.73 -11.58
C PRO A 240 8.49 -2.26 -12.01
N GLU A 241 7.73 -1.88 -13.04
CA GLU A 241 7.67 -0.50 -13.51
C GLU A 241 7.08 0.48 -12.50
N TYR A 242 6.27 0.00 -11.52
CA TYR A 242 5.72 0.85 -10.46
C TYR A 242 6.76 1.27 -9.42
N ALA A 243 7.87 0.52 -9.30
CA ALA A 243 8.98 0.84 -8.39
C ALA A 243 9.66 2.19 -8.74
N GLU A 244 9.47 2.73 -9.94
CA GLU A 244 9.97 4.07 -10.28
C GLU A 244 9.18 5.20 -9.58
N VAL A 245 7.99 4.91 -9.06
CA VAL A 245 7.10 5.91 -8.43
C VAL A 245 6.90 5.64 -6.95
N PHE A 246 6.85 4.39 -6.51
CA PHE A 246 6.56 4.03 -5.13
C PHE A 246 7.85 3.73 -4.35
N ASP A 247 7.89 4.16 -3.09
CA ASP A 247 9.02 3.92 -2.18
C ASP A 247 8.99 2.52 -1.56
N ALA A 248 7.80 1.90 -1.50
CA ALA A 248 7.59 0.56 -0.99
C ALA A 248 6.42 -0.13 -1.69
N SER A 249 6.49 -1.45 -1.76
CA SER A 249 5.48 -2.33 -2.35
C SER A 249 5.18 -3.53 -1.45
N TYR A 250 4.20 -4.33 -1.85
CA TYR A 250 3.92 -5.64 -1.26
C TYR A 250 4.82 -6.72 -1.87
N THR A 251 4.96 -7.82 -1.16
CA THR A 251 5.77 -8.98 -1.57
C THR A 251 4.92 -10.26 -1.59
N TRP A 252 3.77 -10.23 -2.24
CA TRP A 252 2.84 -11.38 -2.27
C TRP A 252 3.46 -12.61 -2.91
N THR A 253 4.21 -12.45 -3.99
CA THR A 253 4.90 -13.56 -4.65
C THR A 253 5.82 -14.28 -3.69
N TRP A 254 6.64 -13.53 -2.93
CA TRP A 254 7.50 -14.12 -1.90
C TRP A 254 6.69 -14.76 -0.78
N MET A 255 5.64 -14.11 -0.30
CA MET A 255 4.76 -14.63 0.75
C MET A 255 4.09 -15.94 0.33
N HIS A 256 3.59 -16.03 -0.90
CA HIS A 256 2.99 -17.25 -1.43
C HIS A 256 4.02 -18.37 -1.57
N GLY A 257 5.20 -18.06 -2.08
CA GLY A 257 6.32 -19.02 -2.16
C GLY A 257 6.74 -19.55 -0.78
N ALA A 258 6.86 -18.65 0.20
CA ALA A 258 7.17 -19.01 1.58
C ALA A 258 6.08 -19.91 2.20
N LYS A 259 4.82 -19.54 2.02
CA LYS A 259 3.68 -20.34 2.48
C LYS A 259 3.69 -21.73 1.86
N ASP A 260 3.90 -21.83 0.56
CA ASP A 260 3.94 -23.09 -0.17
C ASP A 260 5.11 -23.97 0.31
N PHE A 261 6.29 -23.37 0.49
CA PHE A 261 7.46 -24.06 1.07
C PHE A 261 7.14 -24.67 2.44
N TYR A 262 6.56 -23.91 3.38
CA TYR A 262 6.27 -24.39 4.73
C TYR A 262 5.10 -25.38 4.79
N GLN A 263 4.12 -25.24 3.92
CA GLN A 263 2.93 -26.11 3.91
C GLN A 263 3.14 -27.42 3.14
N HIS A 264 3.92 -27.39 2.07
CA HIS A 264 4.05 -28.50 1.13
C HIS A 264 5.49 -29.03 1.00
N ALA A 265 6.42 -28.59 1.87
CA ALA A 265 7.83 -28.97 1.82
C ALA A 265 8.46 -28.73 0.43
N GLY A 266 8.18 -27.59 -0.16
CA GLY A 266 8.74 -27.15 -1.45
C GLY A 266 10.28 -27.06 -1.40
N PRO A 267 10.96 -27.01 -2.56
CA PRO A 267 12.40 -26.83 -2.59
C PRO A 267 12.77 -25.44 -2.06
N LEU A 268 13.85 -25.37 -1.26
CA LEU A 268 14.35 -24.11 -0.68
C LEU A 268 14.64 -23.06 -1.77
N ASP A 269 15.06 -23.49 -2.94
CA ASP A 269 15.36 -22.62 -4.09
C ASP A 269 14.13 -21.82 -4.54
N SER A 270 12.91 -22.30 -4.30
CA SER A 270 11.67 -21.56 -4.61
C SER A 270 11.43 -20.34 -3.72
N LEU A 271 12.19 -20.19 -2.62
CA LEU A 271 12.13 -19.01 -1.76
C LEU A 271 13.20 -17.97 -2.12
N LEU A 272 14.19 -18.34 -2.95
CA LEU A 272 15.35 -17.52 -3.24
C LEU A 272 15.31 -16.94 -4.67
N HIS A 273 14.32 -17.32 -5.45
CA HIS A 273 14.09 -16.92 -6.84
C HIS A 273 12.66 -16.47 -7.08
#